data_cbb7e86dd3059b2263bdce97e1846a1f
#
_entry.id   cbb7e86dd3059b2263bdce97e1846a1f
#
_cell.length_a   1.000
_cell.length_b   1.000
_cell.length_c   1.000
_cell.angle_alpha   90.00
_cell.angle_beta   90.00
_cell.angle_gamma   90.00
#
_symmetry.space_group_name_H-M   'P 1'
#
loop_
_entity.id
_entity.type
_entity.pdbx_description
1 polymer ?
#
loop_
_entity_poly.entity_id
_entity_poly.type
_entity_poly.pdbx_seq_one_letter_code
_entity_poly.pdbx_strand_id
1 'polypeptide(L)' 'MKITKKEVVAQFRELWAETVANDPSWRGDVIAKRCSFNDYVDMLNKDGIVTDHQAYNWSNPF' A
#
# COMPACT_ATOMS: atom_id res chain seq x y z
N MET A 1 4.79 -18.12 3.51
CA MET A 1 3.47 -17.81 2.93
C MET A 1 3.60 -16.65 1.95
N LYS A 2 3.15 -16.85 0.73
CA LYS A 2 3.26 -15.80 -0.28
C LYS A 2 2.01 -14.93 -0.25
N ILE A 3 2.21 -13.62 -0.08
CA ILE A 3 1.13 -12.65 -0.19
C ILE A 3 1.02 -12.21 -1.66
N THR A 4 -0.19 -12.01 -2.14
CA THR A 4 -0.43 -11.56 -3.51
C THR A 4 -0.61 -10.04 -3.54
N LYS A 5 -0.40 -9.43 -4.71
CA LYS A 5 -0.65 -8.00 -4.92
C LYS A 5 -2.09 -7.64 -4.54
N LYS A 6 -3.05 -8.48 -4.91
CA LYS A 6 -4.47 -8.28 -4.60
C LYS A 6 -4.70 -8.14 -3.10
N GLU A 7 -4.07 -9.01 -2.31
CA GLU A 7 -4.17 -8.98 -0.85
C GLU A 7 -3.54 -7.71 -0.27
N VAL A 8 -2.36 -7.34 -0.77
CA VAL A 8 -1.67 -6.12 -0.33
C VAL A 8 -2.51 -4.89 -0.64
N VAL A 9 -3.06 -4.80 -1.84
CA VAL A 9 -3.92 -3.67 -2.25
C VAL A 9 -5.16 -3.60 -1.37
N ALA A 10 -5.80 -4.73 -1.09
CA ALA A 10 -6.99 -4.77 -0.24
C ALA A 10 -6.67 -4.30 1.19
N GLN A 11 -5.58 -4.79 1.77
CA GLN A 11 -5.13 -4.37 3.10
C GLN A 11 -4.81 -2.87 3.13
N PHE A 12 -4.12 -2.38 2.12
CA PHE A 12 -3.79 -0.97 2.04
C PHE A 12 -5.05 -0.10 1.94
N ARG A 13 -6.03 -0.51 1.15
CA ARG A 13 -7.29 0.23 1.03
C ARG A 13 -8.00 0.38 2.37
N GLU A 14 -7.98 -0.66 3.19
CA GLU A 14 -8.57 -0.59 4.53
C GLU A 14 -7.81 0.40 5.41
N LEU A 15 -6.48 0.34 5.38
CA LEU A 15 -5.65 1.28 6.14
C LEU A 15 -5.85 2.72 5.68
N TRP A 16 -5.95 2.95 4.38
CA TRP A 16 -6.18 4.28 3.84
C TRP A 16 -7.56 4.81 4.21
N ALA A 17 -8.59 3.96 4.17
CA ALA A 17 -9.94 4.34 4.59
C ALA A 17 -9.94 4.79 6.06
N GLU A 18 -9.20 4.09 6.92
CA GLU A 18 -9.04 4.47 8.32
C GLU A 18 -8.32 5.80 8.47
N THR A 19 -7.26 6.02 7.69
CA THR A 19 -6.52 7.28 7.68
C THR A 19 -7.42 8.44 7.29
N VAL A 20 -8.23 8.27 6.25
CA VAL A 20 -9.18 9.30 5.80
C VAL A 20 -10.29 9.54 6.83
N ALA A 21 -10.74 8.47 7.49
CA ALA A 21 -11.77 8.60 8.54
C ALA A 21 -11.26 9.42 9.73
N ASN A 22 -9.97 9.25 10.08
CA ASN A 22 -9.36 10.00 11.19
C ASN A 22 -8.96 11.42 10.78
N ASP A 23 -8.61 11.63 9.52
CA ASP A 23 -8.24 12.94 9.00
C ASP A 23 -8.79 13.12 7.58
N PRO A 24 -9.98 13.71 7.46
CA PRO A 24 -10.62 13.91 6.16
C PRO A 24 -9.84 14.77 5.17
N SER A 25 -8.81 15.48 5.61
CA SER A 25 -7.97 16.30 4.74
C SER A 25 -7.21 15.45 3.70
N TRP A 26 -7.03 14.16 3.98
CA TRP A 26 -6.39 13.21 3.04
C TRP A 26 -7.33 12.74 1.93
N ARG A 27 -8.60 13.05 2.05
CA ARG A 27 -9.60 12.61 1.08
C ARG A 27 -9.35 13.27 -0.26
N GLY A 28 -9.21 12.45 -1.29
CA GLY A 28 -8.95 12.94 -2.64
C GLY A 28 -7.48 13.24 -2.94
N ASP A 29 -6.60 13.09 -1.97
CA ASP A 29 -5.16 13.27 -2.20
C ASP A 29 -4.56 12.01 -2.81
N VAL A 30 -4.66 11.90 -4.14
CA VAL A 30 -4.18 10.75 -4.89
C VAL A 30 -2.67 10.60 -4.79
N ILE A 31 -1.93 11.72 -4.78
CA ILE A 31 -0.48 11.71 -4.71
C ILE A 31 -0.01 11.11 -3.38
N ALA A 32 -0.58 11.58 -2.27
CA ALA A 32 -0.27 11.04 -0.95
C ALA A 32 -0.63 9.56 -0.86
N LYS A 33 -1.75 9.15 -1.43
CA LYS A 33 -2.18 7.75 -1.44
C LYS A 33 -1.18 6.87 -2.18
N ARG A 34 -0.70 7.31 -3.35
CA ARG A 34 0.29 6.57 -4.14
C ARG A 34 1.62 6.44 -3.39
N CYS A 35 2.08 7.53 -2.78
CA CYS A 35 3.31 7.50 -1.99
C CYS A 35 3.17 6.59 -0.78
N SER A 36 2.04 6.64 -0.09
CA SER A 36 1.78 5.77 1.06
C SER A 36 1.74 4.30 0.67
N PHE A 37 1.18 3.97 -0.49
CA PHE A 37 1.18 2.60 -0.98
C PHE A 37 2.61 2.10 -1.25
N ASN A 38 3.44 2.91 -1.87
CA ASN A 38 4.84 2.56 -2.12
C ASN A 38 5.59 2.32 -0.80
N ASP A 39 5.38 3.17 0.19
CA ASP A 39 5.98 3.01 1.51
C ASP A 39 5.49 1.74 2.21
N TYR A 40 4.22 1.42 2.04
CA TYR A 40 3.63 0.21 2.61
C TYR A 40 4.26 -1.04 2.02
N VAL A 41 4.41 -1.10 0.70
CA VAL A 41 5.06 -2.21 0.01
C VAL A 41 6.52 -2.34 0.44
N ASP A 42 7.23 -1.22 0.57
CA ASP A 42 8.62 -1.22 1.01
C ASP A 42 8.74 -1.77 2.44
N MET A 43 7.83 -1.39 3.32
CA MET A 43 7.79 -1.91 4.69
C MET A 43 7.58 -3.43 4.69
N LEU A 44 6.65 -3.93 3.90
CA LEU A 44 6.40 -5.37 3.77
C LEU A 44 7.61 -6.09 3.20
N ASN A 45 8.32 -5.47 2.29
CA ASN A 45 9.55 -6.03 1.73
C ASN A 45 10.64 -6.15 2.80
N LYS A 46 10.82 -5.14 3.63
CA LYS A 46 11.79 -5.16 4.72
C LYS A 46 11.48 -6.25 5.74
N ASP A 47 10.20 -6.51 5.98
CA ASP A 47 9.74 -7.55 6.89
C ASP A 47 9.77 -8.95 6.26
N GLY A 48 10.13 -9.06 4.98
CA GLY A 48 10.20 -10.33 4.28
C GLY A 48 8.86 -10.89 3.83
N ILE A 49 7.78 -10.13 3.98
CA ILE A 49 6.43 -10.55 3.56
C ILE A 49 6.29 -10.47 2.05
N VAL A 50 6.87 -9.43 1.46
CA VAL A 50 6.91 -9.21 0.01
C VAL A 50 8.35 -9.39 -0.44
N THR A 51 8.57 -10.19 -1.49
CA THR A 51 9.92 -10.40 -2.03
C THR A 51 10.38 -9.17 -2.82
N ASP A 52 11.70 -9.05 -3.03
CA ASP A 52 12.25 -7.97 -3.85
C ASP A 52 11.68 -8.00 -5.26
N HIS A 53 11.51 -9.19 -5.82
CA HIS A 53 10.93 -9.38 -7.14
C HIS A 53 9.49 -8.86 -7.20
N GLN A 54 8.67 -9.17 -6.20
CA GLN A 54 7.30 -8.69 -6.11
C GLN A 54 7.26 -7.17 -5.97
N ALA A 55 8.04 -6.62 -5.04
CA ALA A 55 8.08 -5.17 -4.81
C ALA A 55 8.49 -4.40 -6.06
N TYR A 56 9.42 -4.97 -6.83
CA TYR A 56 9.94 -4.33 -8.03
C TYR A 56 8.98 -4.38 -9.21
N ASN A 57 8.20 -5.46 -9.33
CA ASN A 57 7.34 -5.71 -10.49
C ASN A 57 5.90 -5.25 -10.31
N TRP A 58 5.49 -4.96 -9.10
CA TRP A 58 4.11 -4.51 -8.85
C TRP A 58 3.94 -3.06 -9.26
N SER A 59 3.00 -2.81 -10.17
CA SER A 59 2.61 -1.45 -10.52
C SER A 59 1.76 -0.86 -9.40
N ASN A 60 1.90 0.45 -9.19
CA ASN A 60 1.06 1.17 -8.24
C ASN A 60 -0.34 1.32 -8.84
N PRO A 61 -1.40 0.76 -8.22
CA PRO A 61 -2.75 0.81 -8.78
C PRO A 61 -3.46 2.14 -8.55
N PHE A 62 -2.84 3.03 -7.83
CA PHE A 62 -3.40 4.34 -7.50
C PHE A 62 -2.67 5.43 -8.27
#